data_e5687a7fa27881d27c897526a4d4d862
#
_entry.id   e5687a7fa27881d27c897526a4d4d862
#
_cell.length_a   1.000
_cell.length_b   1.000
_cell.length_c   1.000
_cell.angle_alpha   90.00
_cell.angle_beta   90.00
_cell.angle_gamma   90.00
#
_symmetry.space_group_name_H-M   'P 1'
#
loop_
_entity.id
_entity.type
_entity.pdbx_description
1 polymer ?
#
loop_
_entity_poly.entity_id
_entity_poly.type
_entity_poly.pdbx_seq_one_letter_code
_entity_poly.pdbx_strand_id
1 'polypeptide(L)'
;MRQLLLDLSAAPAPGFDTFVVGRNTEAAHLLMQFGLAASLDDGRGQTADDRFVYLWGEAGAGKSHLLHALAAAGNGRYIGADAPPSAFEHDPAVRLYLIDDCEQLPAAAQIDAFNLFNRIREQGGYLASAGNSAPAQLAVREDLRTRLGWGLIYRIHGLTDEEKVDALTQAAAARGMILSPGVLPYLITHFRRDMQSLSAMLNALDHYSLETHRPITLPLLRSLLQIEIQERTL
;
A
#
# COMPACT_ATOMS: atom_id res chain seq x y z
N MET A 1 38.38 1.15 5.12
CA MET A 1 37.00 1.68 5.22
C MET A 1 36.16 0.85 4.26
N ARG A 2 35.37 -0.10 4.76
CA ARG A 2 34.35 -0.76 3.94
C ARG A 2 33.13 0.14 3.95
N GLN A 3 32.83 0.71 2.82
CA GLN A 3 31.58 1.41 2.54
C GLN A 3 30.49 0.30 2.50
N LEU A 4 29.76 0.14 3.61
CA LEU A 4 28.52 -0.61 3.63
C LEU A 4 27.53 0.19 2.78
N LEU A 5 27.48 -0.13 1.48
CA LEU A 5 26.29 0.15 0.69
C LEU A 5 25.19 -0.71 1.33
N LEU A 6 24.44 -0.12 2.26
CA LEU A 6 23.09 -0.60 2.56
C LEU A 6 22.29 -0.40 1.27
N ASP A 7 22.48 -1.34 0.35
CA ASP A 7 21.50 -1.60 -0.67
C ASP A 7 20.27 -2.14 0.09
N LEU A 8 19.41 -1.24 0.51
CA LEU A 8 18.06 -1.57 0.91
C LEU A 8 17.44 -2.17 -0.35
N SER A 9 17.82 -3.42 -0.63
CA SER A 9 17.31 -4.19 -1.75
C SER A 9 15.82 -3.92 -1.81
N ALA A 10 15.38 -3.41 -2.95
CA ALA A 10 14.05 -2.89 -3.16
C ALA A 10 13.05 -3.81 -2.46
N ALA A 11 12.28 -3.26 -1.53
CA ALA A 11 11.24 -4.04 -0.86
C ALA A 11 10.45 -4.77 -1.95
N PRO A 12 10.09 -6.03 -1.76
CA PRO A 12 9.33 -6.76 -2.77
C PRO A 12 8.15 -5.91 -3.21
N ALA A 13 7.89 -5.87 -4.52
CA ALA A 13 6.80 -5.08 -5.06
C ALA A 13 5.50 -5.43 -4.31
N PRO A 14 4.69 -4.41 -3.96
CA PRO A 14 3.43 -4.66 -3.27
C PRO A 14 2.55 -5.60 -4.08
N GLY A 15 2.15 -6.71 -3.46
CA GLY A 15 1.25 -7.71 -4.03
C GLY A 15 0.24 -8.17 -2.98
N PHE A 16 -0.80 -8.87 -3.39
CA PHE A 16 -1.76 -9.45 -2.43
C PHE A 16 -1.12 -10.52 -1.55
N ASP A 17 -0.11 -11.21 -2.03
CA ASP A 17 0.69 -12.21 -1.31
C ASP A 17 1.58 -11.60 -0.22
N THR A 18 1.97 -10.34 -0.39
CA THR A 18 2.77 -9.58 0.58
C THR A 18 1.92 -8.72 1.52
N PHE A 19 0.61 -8.66 1.31
CA PHE A 19 -0.31 -7.93 2.17
C PHE A 19 -0.65 -8.72 3.43
N VAL A 20 -0.34 -8.16 4.59
CA VAL A 20 -0.76 -8.74 5.88
C VAL A 20 -2.22 -8.41 6.11
N VAL A 21 -3.08 -9.40 5.95
CA VAL A 21 -4.54 -9.23 5.91
C VAL A 21 -5.11 -8.71 7.23
N GLY A 22 -4.66 -9.24 8.38
CA GLY A 22 -5.21 -8.86 9.68
C GLY A 22 -6.75 -8.93 9.69
N ARG A 23 -7.39 -7.83 10.08
CA ARG A 23 -8.86 -7.69 10.12
C ARG A 23 -9.50 -7.34 8.77
N ASN A 24 -8.73 -7.32 7.67
CA ASN A 24 -9.18 -6.85 6.35
C ASN A 24 -9.54 -7.99 5.38
N THR A 25 -9.90 -9.17 5.89
CA THR A 25 -10.13 -10.38 5.07
C THR A 25 -11.18 -10.14 3.97
N GLU A 26 -12.30 -9.50 4.30
CA GLU A 26 -13.37 -9.21 3.35
C GLU A 26 -12.89 -8.24 2.25
N ALA A 27 -12.25 -7.14 2.64
CA ALA A 27 -11.72 -6.14 1.71
C ALA A 27 -10.65 -6.74 0.78
N ALA A 28 -9.72 -7.54 1.32
CA ALA A 28 -8.67 -8.18 0.54
C ALA A 28 -9.26 -9.17 -0.49
N HIS A 29 -10.22 -9.99 -0.09
CA HIS A 29 -10.88 -10.94 -0.98
C HIS A 29 -11.67 -10.23 -2.09
N LEU A 30 -12.44 -9.20 -1.75
CA LEU A 30 -13.18 -8.39 -2.72
C LEU A 30 -12.22 -7.73 -3.72
N LEU A 31 -11.11 -7.14 -3.26
CA LEU A 31 -10.16 -6.47 -4.14
C LEU A 31 -9.45 -7.45 -5.08
N MET A 32 -9.16 -8.67 -4.64
CA MET A 32 -8.67 -9.71 -5.54
C MET A 32 -9.66 -10.03 -6.66
N GLN A 33 -10.95 -10.19 -6.32
CA GLN A 33 -12.00 -10.43 -7.31
C GLN A 33 -12.19 -9.23 -8.24
N PHE A 34 -12.13 -8.00 -7.71
CA PHE A 34 -12.21 -6.76 -8.46
C PHE A 34 -11.07 -6.64 -9.48
N GLY A 35 -9.83 -6.91 -9.09
CA GLY A 35 -8.68 -6.93 -9.99
C GLY A 35 -8.80 -8.01 -11.08
N LEU A 36 -9.29 -9.19 -10.72
CA LEU A 36 -9.54 -10.26 -11.69
C LEU A 36 -10.62 -9.88 -12.70
N ALA A 37 -11.75 -9.31 -12.24
CA ALA A 37 -12.83 -8.84 -13.10
C ALA A 37 -12.35 -7.74 -14.07
N ALA A 38 -11.52 -6.81 -13.59
CA ALA A 38 -10.91 -5.78 -14.44
C ALA A 38 -9.99 -6.37 -15.53
N SER A 39 -9.31 -7.49 -15.23
CA SER A 39 -8.39 -8.15 -16.18
C SER A 39 -9.10 -8.97 -17.23
N LEU A 40 -10.23 -9.63 -16.89
CA LEU A 40 -10.89 -10.61 -17.76
C LEU A 40 -11.87 -10.00 -18.76
N ASP A 41 -12.19 -8.73 -18.63
CA ASP A 41 -13.14 -8.02 -19.52
C ASP A 41 -14.55 -8.65 -19.59
N ASP A 42 -14.92 -9.41 -18.60
CA ASP A 42 -16.16 -10.15 -18.70
C ASP A 42 -17.32 -9.42 -18.02
N GLY A 43 -17.50 -8.15 -18.15
CA GLY A 43 -18.60 -7.34 -17.59
C GLY A 43 -19.96 -8.04 -17.34
N ARG A 44 -19.96 -9.35 -17.30
CA ARG A 44 -21.11 -10.23 -17.08
C ARG A 44 -21.48 -10.20 -15.61
N GLY A 45 -22.59 -9.54 -15.34
CA GLY A 45 -23.27 -9.65 -14.05
C GLY A 45 -22.89 -8.59 -13.01
N GLN A 46 -22.02 -7.64 -13.34
CA GLN A 46 -21.73 -6.51 -12.44
C GLN A 46 -22.60 -5.30 -12.79
N THR A 47 -23.14 -4.66 -11.76
CA THR A 47 -23.79 -3.35 -11.93
C THR A 47 -22.73 -2.27 -12.20
N ALA A 48 -23.16 -1.13 -12.73
CA ALA A 48 -22.22 -0.02 -12.96
C ALA A 48 -21.51 0.40 -11.65
N ASP A 49 -22.17 0.25 -10.52
CA ASP A 49 -21.67 0.65 -9.21
C ASP A 49 -20.61 -0.32 -8.66
N ASP A 50 -20.69 -1.62 -9.01
CA ASP A 50 -19.70 -2.63 -8.59
C ASP A 50 -18.30 -2.43 -9.21
N ARG A 51 -18.19 -1.54 -10.19
CA ARG A 51 -16.93 -1.19 -10.87
C ARG A 51 -16.16 -0.05 -10.19
N PHE A 52 -16.69 0.45 -9.06
CA PHE A 52 -16.08 1.52 -8.28
C PHE A 52 -15.85 1.06 -6.85
N VAL A 53 -14.63 1.26 -6.34
CA VAL A 53 -14.27 0.94 -4.96
C VAL A 53 -13.56 2.12 -4.32
N TYR A 54 -13.95 2.45 -3.10
CA TYR A 54 -13.26 3.44 -2.29
C TYR A 54 -12.75 2.82 -0.98
N LEU A 55 -11.44 2.93 -0.76
CA LEU A 55 -10.76 2.45 0.43
C LEU A 55 -10.45 3.63 1.36
N TRP A 56 -10.77 3.50 2.63
CA TRP A 56 -10.42 4.54 3.59
C TRP A 56 -9.87 3.96 4.88
N GLY A 57 -9.08 4.73 5.60
CA GLY A 57 -8.47 4.32 6.86
C GLY A 57 -7.28 5.18 7.21
N GLU A 58 -6.74 4.93 8.39
CA GLU A 58 -5.59 5.67 8.93
C GLU A 58 -4.36 5.56 8.04
N ALA A 59 -3.41 6.50 8.21
CA ALA A 59 -2.12 6.42 7.56
C ALA A 59 -1.41 5.11 7.97
N GLY A 60 -0.78 4.44 7.00
CA GLY A 60 -0.11 3.16 7.24
C GLY A 60 -1.04 1.95 7.36
N ALA A 61 -2.35 2.08 7.15
CA ALA A 61 -3.29 0.95 7.18
C ALA A 61 -3.11 -0.04 6.02
N GLY A 62 -2.33 0.31 4.98
CA GLY A 62 -2.05 -0.56 3.84
C GLY A 62 -2.89 -0.24 2.59
N LYS A 63 -3.58 0.90 2.53
CA LYS A 63 -4.37 1.32 1.37
C LYS A 63 -3.56 1.37 0.08
N SER A 64 -2.45 2.11 0.09
CA SER A 64 -1.55 2.23 -1.06
C SER A 64 -0.97 0.88 -1.48
N HIS A 65 -0.65 0.00 -0.50
CA HIS A 65 -0.21 -1.37 -0.78
C HIS A 65 -1.28 -2.13 -1.58
N LEU A 66 -2.53 -2.07 -1.15
CA LEU A 66 -3.65 -2.73 -1.84
C LEU A 66 -3.89 -2.15 -3.24
N LEU A 67 -3.77 -0.82 -3.42
CA LEU A 67 -3.88 -0.20 -4.75
C LEU A 67 -2.72 -0.62 -5.67
N HIS A 68 -1.49 -0.69 -5.16
CA HIS A 68 -0.36 -1.21 -5.94
C HIS A 68 -0.52 -2.70 -6.28
N ALA A 69 -1.03 -3.51 -5.35
CA ALA A 69 -1.34 -4.92 -5.61
C ALA A 69 -2.40 -5.08 -6.70
N LEU A 70 -3.43 -4.23 -6.69
CA LEU A 70 -4.44 -4.16 -7.75
C LEU A 70 -3.83 -3.72 -9.09
N ALA A 71 -2.95 -2.71 -9.09
CA ALA A 71 -2.28 -2.26 -10.31
C ALA A 71 -1.49 -3.39 -10.97
N ALA A 72 -0.74 -4.15 -10.16
CA ALA A 72 0.04 -5.28 -10.63
C ALA A 72 -0.85 -6.43 -11.16
N ALA A 73 -1.92 -6.77 -10.44
CA ALA A 73 -2.83 -7.86 -10.80
C ALA A 73 -3.69 -7.56 -12.03
N GLY A 74 -4.14 -6.31 -12.18
CA GLY A 74 -5.08 -5.88 -13.23
C GLY A 74 -4.45 -5.09 -14.36
N ASN A 75 -3.11 -4.98 -14.43
CA ASN A 75 -2.40 -4.07 -15.35
C ASN A 75 -3.00 -2.64 -15.30
N GLY A 76 -3.24 -2.15 -14.08
CA GLY A 76 -3.92 -0.88 -13.84
C GLY A 76 -2.97 0.31 -13.87
N ARG A 77 -3.54 1.49 -14.19
CA ARG A 77 -2.83 2.78 -14.09
C ARG A 77 -2.95 3.33 -12.68
N TYR A 78 -1.83 3.38 -11.96
CA TYR A 78 -1.75 4.03 -10.65
C TYR A 78 -1.53 5.52 -10.78
N ILE A 79 -2.28 6.31 -9.99
CA ILE A 79 -2.30 7.77 -10.00
C ILE A 79 -2.11 8.24 -8.55
N GLY A 80 -0.93 8.71 -8.22
CA GLY A 80 -0.64 9.34 -6.92
C GLY A 80 -1.10 10.80 -6.87
N ALA A 81 -1.03 11.41 -5.68
CA ALA A 81 -1.45 12.80 -5.48
C ALA A 81 -0.64 13.83 -6.28
N ASP A 82 0.60 13.52 -6.63
CA ASP A 82 1.55 14.33 -7.39
C ASP A 82 1.58 13.99 -8.90
N ALA A 83 0.68 13.12 -9.35
CA ALA A 83 0.63 12.69 -10.74
C ALA A 83 0.32 13.87 -11.70
N PRO A 84 0.91 13.89 -12.89
CA PRO A 84 0.63 14.93 -13.88
C PRO A 84 -0.82 14.82 -14.41
N PRO A 85 -1.43 15.90 -14.94
CA PRO A 85 -2.79 15.89 -15.46
C PRO A 85 -3.03 14.79 -16.52
N SER A 86 -2.03 14.46 -17.33
CA SER A 86 -2.10 13.39 -18.32
C SER A 86 -2.36 11.99 -17.72
N ALA A 87 -2.03 11.77 -16.45
CA ALA A 87 -2.33 10.51 -15.78
C ALA A 87 -3.84 10.28 -15.60
N PHE A 88 -4.62 11.35 -15.51
CA PHE A 88 -6.08 11.33 -15.39
C PHE A 88 -6.81 11.25 -16.73
N GLU A 89 -6.10 11.30 -17.85
CA GLU A 89 -6.73 11.14 -19.16
C GLU A 89 -7.20 9.70 -19.33
N HIS A 90 -8.46 9.56 -19.75
CA HIS A 90 -9.02 8.25 -20.05
C HIS A 90 -8.37 7.67 -21.30
N ASP A 91 -7.89 6.45 -21.19
CA ASP A 91 -7.29 5.66 -22.26
C ASP A 91 -8.09 4.37 -22.43
N PRO A 92 -8.69 4.12 -23.60
CA PRO A 92 -9.47 2.89 -23.85
C PRO A 92 -8.68 1.59 -23.64
N ALA A 93 -7.34 1.64 -23.69
CA ALA A 93 -6.49 0.49 -23.43
C ALA A 93 -6.31 0.20 -21.94
N VAL A 94 -6.63 1.16 -21.07
CA VAL A 94 -6.51 1.03 -19.61
C VAL A 94 -7.88 0.72 -19.02
N ARG A 95 -8.01 -0.45 -18.45
CA ARG A 95 -9.28 -0.90 -17.86
C ARG A 95 -9.43 -0.62 -16.39
N LEU A 96 -8.33 -0.47 -15.67
CA LEU A 96 -8.30 -0.25 -14.22
C LEU A 96 -7.51 1.01 -13.90
N TYR A 97 -8.14 1.94 -13.20
CA TYR A 97 -7.53 3.15 -12.69
C TYR A 97 -7.50 3.11 -11.16
N LEU A 98 -6.43 3.62 -10.58
CA LEU A 98 -6.19 3.55 -9.15
C LEU A 98 -5.72 4.93 -8.67
N ILE A 99 -6.58 5.65 -7.92
CA ILE A 99 -6.27 6.99 -7.41
C ILE A 99 -5.97 6.90 -5.91
N ASP A 100 -4.75 7.22 -5.53
CA ASP A 100 -4.33 7.21 -4.13
C ASP A 100 -4.34 8.60 -3.50
N ASP A 101 -4.39 8.63 -2.16
CA ASP A 101 -4.34 9.83 -1.34
C ASP A 101 -5.27 10.97 -1.85
N CYS A 102 -6.54 10.63 -2.11
CA CYS A 102 -7.51 11.55 -2.71
C CYS A 102 -7.61 12.89 -1.99
N GLU A 103 -7.40 12.94 -0.66
CA GLU A 103 -7.39 14.16 0.14
C GLU A 103 -6.20 15.07 -0.14
N GLN A 104 -5.13 14.54 -0.75
CA GLN A 104 -3.92 15.31 -1.07
C GLN A 104 -3.94 15.86 -2.52
N LEU A 105 -4.92 15.46 -3.32
CA LEU A 105 -5.04 15.93 -4.70
C LEU A 105 -5.16 17.46 -4.76
N PRO A 106 -4.32 18.17 -5.53
CA PRO A 106 -4.51 19.59 -5.82
C PRO A 106 -5.87 19.87 -6.46
N ALA A 107 -6.39 21.08 -6.31
CA ALA A 107 -7.73 21.45 -6.80
C ALA A 107 -7.93 21.12 -8.31
N ALA A 108 -6.92 21.30 -9.14
CA ALA A 108 -6.96 20.94 -10.57
C ALA A 108 -7.09 19.41 -10.74
N ALA A 109 -6.26 18.62 -10.05
CA ALA A 109 -6.31 17.17 -10.12
C ALA A 109 -7.63 16.59 -9.59
N GLN A 110 -8.31 17.25 -8.66
CA GLN A 110 -9.64 16.85 -8.21
C GLN A 110 -10.69 16.98 -9.34
N ILE A 111 -10.56 18.01 -10.22
CA ILE A 111 -11.41 18.16 -11.40
C ILE A 111 -11.10 17.06 -12.42
N ASP A 112 -9.83 16.77 -12.63
CA ASP A 112 -9.38 15.74 -13.57
C ASP A 112 -9.83 14.34 -13.09
N ALA A 113 -9.72 14.05 -11.79
CA ALA A 113 -10.24 12.83 -11.18
C ALA A 113 -11.76 12.68 -11.35
N PHE A 114 -12.52 13.76 -11.13
CA PHE A 114 -13.97 13.77 -11.37
C PHE A 114 -14.31 13.48 -12.83
N ASN A 115 -13.59 14.09 -13.78
CA ASN A 115 -13.78 13.85 -15.20
C ASN A 115 -13.45 12.41 -15.60
N LEU A 116 -12.34 11.89 -15.09
CA LEU A 116 -11.95 10.48 -15.31
C LEU A 116 -13.02 9.53 -14.79
N PHE A 117 -13.55 9.78 -13.57
CA PHE A 117 -14.61 8.98 -12.99
C PHE A 117 -15.84 8.89 -13.90
N ASN A 118 -16.31 10.04 -14.43
CA ASN A 118 -17.44 10.08 -15.34
C ASN A 118 -17.16 9.32 -16.63
N ARG A 119 -15.97 9.46 -17.22
CA ARG A 119 -15.58 8.75 -18.44
C ARG A 119 -15.53 7.24 -18.26
N ILE A 120 -14.96 6.76 -17.15
CA ILE A 120 -14.94 5.32 -16.83
C ILE A 120 -16.37 4.79 -16.68
N ARG A 121 -17.27 5.56 -16.05
CA ARG A 121 -18.68 5.19 -15.94
C ARG A 121 -19.38 5.05 -17.28
N GLU A 122 -19.13 5.99 -18.21
CA GLU A 122 -19.77 6.04 -19.54
C GLU A 122 -19.19 5.01 -20.51
N GLN A 123 -17.87 4.82 -20.49
CA GLN A 123 -17.15 4.03 -21.50
C GLN A 123 -16.80 2.62 -21.02
N GLY A 124 -17.03 2.31 -19.76
CA GLY A 124 -16.61 1.07 -19.13
C GLY A 124 -15.25 1.19 -18.45
N GLY A 125 -14.86 0.16 -17.71
CA GLY A 125 -13.64 0.12 -16.91
C GLY A 125 -13.93 0.09 -15.42
N TYR A 126 -12.87 0.09 -14.63
CA TYR A 126 -12.87 -0.05 -13.18
C TYR A 126 -12.06 1.07 -12.54
N LEU A 127 -12.50 1.52 -11.38
CA LEU A 127 -11.76 2.51 -10.61
C LEU A 127 -11.76 2.15 -9.14
N ALA A 128 -10.56 2.01 -8.56
CA ALA A 128 -10.38 1.95 -7.12
C ALA A 128 -9.67 3.22 -6.66
N SER A 129 -10.11 3.77 -5.53
CA SER A 129 -9.53 4.99 -4.98
C SER A 129 -9.32 4.86 -3.47
N ALA A 130 -8.41 5.65 -2.91
CA ALA A 130 -8.12 5.62 -1.49
C ALA A 130 -8.01 7.03 -0.88
N GLY A 131 -8.37 7.12 0.40
CA GLY A 131 -8.24 8.34 1.19
C GLY A 131 -8.16 8.06 2.70
N ASN A 132 -7.94 9.10 3.48
CA ASN A 132 -7.75 9.01 4.92
C ASN A 132 -9.05 8.91 5.73
N SER A 133 -10.19 9.23 5.13
CA SER A 133 -11.49 9.26 5.78
C SER A 133 -12.61 8.77 4.85
N ALA A 134 -13.76 8.44 5.42
CA ALA A 134 -14.94 8.07 4.65
C ALA A 134 -15.34 9.20 3.67
N PRO A 135 -15.91 8.90 2.50
CA PRO A 135 -16.23 9.91 1.47
C PRO A 135 -16.99 11.12 2.03
N ALA A 136 -17.97 10.91 2.89
CA ALA A 136 -18.77 11.99 3.48
C ALA A 136 -17.93 13.00 4.30
N GLN A 137 -16.77 12.60 4.79
CA GLN A 137 -15.88 13.41 5.63
C GLN A 137 -14.61 13.87 4.90
N LEU A 138 -14.44 13.43 3.65
CA LEU A 138 -13.24 13.74 2.89
C LEU A 138 -13.19 15.22 2.49
N ALA A 139 -12.06 15.88 2.74
CA ALA A 139 -11.85 17.29 2.46
C ALA A 139 -11.48 17.54 0.99
N VAL A 140 -12.39 17.21 0.07
CA VAL A 140 -12.27 17.42 -1.38
C VAL A 140 -13.50 18.14 -1.91
N ARG A 141 -13.47 18.57 -3.18
CA ARG A 141 -14.61 19.15 -3.89
C ARG A 141 -15.85 18.25 -3.77
N GLU A 142 -17.01 18.87 -3.63
CA GLU A 142 -18.28 18.16 -3.39
C GLU A 142 -18.66 17.21 -4.54
N ASP A 143 -18.38 17.63 -5.78
CA ASP A 143 -18.63 16.81 -6.96
C ASP A 143 -17.79 15.52 -6.95
N LEU A 144 -16.49 15.63 -6.69
CA LEU A 144 -15.61 14.46 -6.54
C LEU A 144 -16.02 13.60 -5.33
N ARG A 145 -16.28 14.23 -4.17
CA ARG A 145 -16.71 13.53 -2.96
C ARG A 145 -17.93 12.66 -3.19
N THR A 146 -18.92 13.18 -3.93
CA THR A 146 -20.11 12.43 -4.31
C THR A 146 -19.79 11.22 -5.17
N ARG A 147 -18.84 11.34 -6.11
CA ARG A 147 -18.39 10.23 -6.95
C ARG A 147 -17.64 9.16 -6.17
N LEU A 148 -16.75 9.57 -5.27
CA LEU A 148 -16.03 8.65 -4.39
C LEU A 148 -16.96 7.88 -3.44
N GLY A 149 -18.16 8.42 -3.17
CA GLY A 149 -19.22 7.77 -2.42
C GLY A 149 -20.05 6.76 -3.21
N TRP A 150 -19.83 6.63 -4.52
CA TRP A 150 -20.48 5.61 -5.34
C TRP A 150 -19.75 4.27 -5.24
N GLY A 151 -20.51 3.19 -5.45
CA GLY A 151 -19.94 1.85 -5.43
C GLY A 151 -19.63 1.32 -4.02
N LEU A 152 -18.61 0.49 -3.93
CA LEU A 152 -18.26 -0.23 -2.70
C LEU A 152 -17.29 0.60 -1.86
N ILE A 153 -17.59 0.75 -0.57
CA ILE A 153 -16.76 1.54 0.36
C ILE A 153 -16.27 0.63 1.47
N TYR A 154 -14.94 0.49 1.59
CA TYR A 154 -14.32 -0.35 2.60
C TYR A 154 -13.38 0.45 3.52
N ARG A 155 -13.52 0.20 4.81
CA ARG A 155 -12.54 0.66 5.79
C ARG A 155 -11.39 -0.33 5.86
N ILE A 156 -10.18 0.16 5.67
CA ILE A 156 -8.96 -0.62 5.87
C ILE A 156 -8.44 -0.35 7.28
N HIS A 157 -8.31 -1.41 8.06
CA HIS A 157 -7.83 -1.37 9.43
C HIS A 157 -6.32 -1.55 9.44
N GLY A 158 -5.63 -0.66 10.13
CA GLY A 158 -4.21 -0.85 10.43
C GLY A 158 -3.99 -2.06 11.33
N LEU A 159 -2.82 -2.67 11.22
CA LEU A 159 -2.41 -3.76 12.10
C LEU A 159 -2.10 -3.24 13.51
N THR A 160 -2.50 -4.01 14.53
CA THR A 160 -2.04 -3.79 15.90
C THR A 160 -0.55 -4.10 16.01
N ASP A 161 0.09 -3.66 17.10
CA ASP A 161 1.51 -3.95 17.31
C ASP A 161 1.76 -5.47 17.46
N GLU A 162 0.81 -6.22 18.06
CA GLU A 162 0.86 -7.68 18.13
C GLU A 162 0.75 -8.32 16.74
N GLU A 163 -0.20 -7.91 15.91
CA GLU A 163 -0.34 -8.39 14.53
C GLU A 163 0.91 -8.10 13.69
N LYS A 164 1.58 -6.97 13.91
CA LYS A 164 2.86 -6.64 13.25
C LYS A 164 3.99 -7.55 13.72
N VAL A 165 4.08 -7.82 15.04
CA VAL A 165 5.06 -8.78 15.59
C VAL A 165 4.86 -10.15 14.99
N ASP A 166 3.63 -10.63 14.93
CA ASP A 166 3.30 -11.95 14.37
C ASP A 166 3.67 -12.04 12.89
N ALA A 167 3.32 -11.03 12.09
CA ALA A 167 3.65 -10.96 10.67
C ALA A 167 5.16 -10.95 10.44
N LEU A 168 5.91 -10.15 11.19
CA LEU A 168 7.37 -10.08 11.09
C LEU A 168 8.04 -11.38 11.57
N THR A 169 7.46 -12.03 12.59
CA THR A 169 7.93 -13.34 13.07
C THR A 169 7.78 -14.41 12.00
N GLN A 170 6.62 -14.46 11.35
CA GLN A 170 6.36 -15.38 10.23
C GLN A 170 7.29 -15.09 9.04
N ALA A 171 7.48 -13.83 8.68
CA ALA A 171 8.38 -13.42 7.60
C ALA A 171 9.85 -13.77 7.90
N ALA A 172 10.29 -13.64 9.14
CA ALA A 172 11.62 -14.06 9.57
C ALA A 172 11.78 -15.58 9.52
N ALA A 173 10.80 -16.32 10.05
CA ALA A 173 10.82 -17.78 10.04
C ALA A 173 10.84 -18.36 8.61
N ALA A 174 10.07 -17.79 7.68
CA ALA A 174 10.05 -18.20 6.26
C ALA A 174 11.41 -18.04 5.57
N ARG A 175 12.28 -17.16 6.09
CA ARG A 175 13.67 -16.94 5.60
C ARG A 175 14.72 -17.69 6.41
N GLY A 176 14.31 -18.47 7.39
CA GLY A 176 15.25 -19.17 8.29
C GLY A 176 15.99 -18.26 9.27
N MET A 177 15.52 -17.02 9.48
CA MET A 177 16.13 -16.07 10.40
C MET A 177 15.82 -16.48 11.84
N ILE A 178 16.83 -16.46 12.71
CA ILE A 178 16.67 -16.65 14.15
C ILE A 178 16.80 -15.30 14.85
N LEU A 179 15.67 -14.77 15.31
CA LEU A 179 15.62 -13.51 16.04
C LEU A 179 15.71 -13.76 17.56
N SER A 180 16.58 -13.02 18.25
CA SER A 180 16.59 -13.06 19.71
C SER A 180 15.31 -12.41 20.29
N PRO A 181 14.83 -12.89 21.44
CA PRO A 181 13.70 -12.29 22.15
C PRO A 181 13.88 -10.78 22.33
N GLY A 182 12.81 -10.01 22.11
CA GLY A 182 12.82 -8.55 22.26
C GLY A 182 13.27 -7.76 21.03
N VAL A 183 13.83 -8.38 19.97
CA VAL A 183 14.25 -7.67 18.73
C VAL A 183 13.05 -7.02 18.05
N LEU A 184 11.98 -7.76 17.78
CA LEU A 184 10.77 -7.24 17.12
C LEU A 184 10.01 -6.23 17.97
N PRO A 185 9.75 -6.47 19.28
CA PRO A 185 9.14 -5.46 20.14
C PRO A 185 9.93 -4.16 20.21
N TYR A 186 11.26 -4.25 20.27
CA TYR A 186 12.13 -3.08 20.24
C TYR A 186 12.03 -2.34 18.92
N LEU A 187 12.04 -3.05 17.79
CA LEU A 187 11.91 -2.48 16.46
C LEU A 187 10.60 -1.69 16.30
N ILE A 188 9.45 -2.27 16.68
CA ILE A 188 8.13 -1.63 16.59
C ILE A 188 8.04 -0.39 17.49
N THR A 189 8.72 -0.41 18.64
CA THR A 189 8.69 0.71 19.59
C THR A 189 9.56 1.89 19.14
N HIS A 190 10.72 1.62 18.51
CA HIS A 190 11.76 2.62 18.27
C HIS A 190 11.99 2.96 16.80
N PHE A 191 11.25 2.32 15.88
CA PHE A 191 11.36 2.55 14.44
C PHE A 191 10.01 3.00 13.85
N ARG A 192 9.99 3.25 12.54
CA ARG A 192 8.75 3.60 11.83
C ARG A 192 7.76 2.42 11.91
N ARG A 193 6.51 2.73 12.29
CA ARG A 193 5.50 1.70 12.59
C ARG A 193 4.75 1.16 11.38
N ASP A 194 5.05 1.65 10.17
CA ASP A 194 4.48 1.11 8.94
C ASP A 194 5.15 -0.22 8.54
N MET A 195 4.35 -1.16 8.04
CA MET A 195 4.83 -2.50 7.71
C MET A 195 5.90 -2.53 6.63
N GLN A 196 5.87 -1.57 5.69
CA GLN A 196 6.89 -1.48 4.64
C GLN A 196 8.26 -1.16 5.23
N SER A 197 8.34 -0.14 6.09
CA SER A 197 9.57 0.22 6.79
C SER A 197 10.06 -0.88 7.72
N LEU A 198 9.15 -1.54 8.45
CA LEU A 198 9.48 -2.65 9.34
C LEU A 198 10.02 -3.86 8.56
N SER A 199 9.41 -4.20 7.42
CA SER A 199 9.88 -5.29 6.55
C SER A 199 11.23 -4.97 5.90
N ALA A 200 11.44 -3.72 5.47
CA ALA A 200 12.73 -3.28 4.95
C ALA A 200 13.83 -3.38 6.00
N MET A 201 13.55 -2.99 7.26
CA MET A 201 14.49 -3.14 8.37
C MET A 201 14.78 -4.60 8.69
N LEU A 202 13.77 -5.49 8.61
CA LEU A 202 13.99 -6.93 8.79
C LEU A 202 14.94 -7.49 7.71
N ASN A 203 14.79 -7.04 6.45
CA ASN A 203 15.70 -7.41 5.37
C ASN A 203 17.12 -6.90 5.64
N ALA A 204 17.28 -5.64 6.05
CA ALA A 204 18.57 -5.07 6.38
C ALA A 204 19.26 -5.82 7.54
N LEU A 205 18.51 -6.24 8.56
CA LEU A 205 19.02 -7.07 9.65
C LEU A 205 19.52 -8.43 9.17
N ASP A 206 18.80 -9.07 8.25
CA ASP A 206 19.21 -10.35 7.66
C ASP A 206 20.55 -10.20 6.93
N HIS A 207 20.64 -9.25 6.00
CA HIS A 207 21.88 -8.96 5.27
C HIS A 207 23.05 -8.65 6.21
N TYR A 208 22.83 -7.77 7.18
CA TYR A 208 23.88 -7.37 8.12
C TYR A 208 24.33 -8.52 9.02
N SER A 209 23.41 -9.41 9.42
CA SER A 209 23.70 -10.62 10.16
C SER A 209 24.59 -11.60 9.35
N LEU A 210 24.24 -11.80 8.07
CA LEU A 210 25.00 -12.66 7.15
C LEU A 210 26.40 -12.12 6.88
N GLU A 211 26.54 -10.82 6.60
CA GLU A 211 27.83 -10.18 6.32
C GLU A 211 28.77 -10.20 7.52
N THR A 212 28.22 -9.97 8.72
CA THR A 212 29.00 -9.89 9.94
C THR A 212 29.19 -11.22 10.64
N HIS A 213 28.50 -12.28 10.16
CA HIS A 213 28.44 -13.61 10.81
C HIS A 213 28.01 -13.50 12.30
N ARG A 214 27.09 -12.57 12.63
CA ARG A 214 26.61 -12.34 13.98
C ARG A 214 25.12 -12.67 14.09
N PRO A 215 24.69 -13.26 15.23
CA PRO A 215 23.28 -13.54 15.45
C PRO A 215 22.46 -12.23 15.56
N ILE A 216 21.19 -12.29 15.12
CA ILE A 216 20.28 -11.14 15.18
C ILE A 216 19.82 -10.93 16.63
N THR A 217 20.44 -9.97 17.27
CA THR A 217 20.25 -9.60 18.68
C THR A 217 19.92 -8.13 18.82
N LEU A 218 19.44 -7.70 19.99
CA LEU A 218 19.21 -6.28 20.29
C LEU A 218 20.45 -5.39 20.09
N PRO A 219 21.67 -5.78 20.51
CA PRO A 219 22.87 -5.00 20.17
C PRO A 219 23.10 -4.84 18.67
N LEU A 220 22.87 -5.90 17.86
CA LEU A 220 23.02 -5.81 16.42
C LEU A 220 22.00 -4.83 15.82
N LEU A 221 20.73 -4.92 16.22
CA LEU A 221 19.67 -3.99 15.79
C LEU A 221 20.01 -2.55 16.14
N ARG A 222 20.46 -2.28 17.37
CA ARG A 222 20.87 -0.92 17.80
C ARG A 222 22.02 -0.38 16.99
N SER A 223 23.01 -1.22 16.66
CA SER A 223 24.12 -0.81 15.80
C SER A 223 23.63 -0.40 14.40
N LEU A 224 22.72 -1.15 13.83
CA LEU A 224 22.13 -0.85 12.52
C LEU A 224 21.32 0.45 12.53
N LEU A 225 20.47 0.65 13.55
CA LEU A 225 19.67 1.87 13.71
C LEU A 225 20.54 3.14 13.90
N GLN A 226 21.70 3.03 14.57
CA GLN A 226 22.63 4.14 14.72
C GLN A 226 23.28 4.54 13.40
N ILE A 227 23.58 3.57 12.54
CA ILE A 227 24.11 3.81 11.19
C ILE A 227 23.07 4.56 10.34
N GLU A 228 21.82 4.12 10.34
CA GLU A 228 20.74 4.82 9.58
C GLU A 228 20.49 6.26 10.04
N ILE A 229 20.60 6.54 11.33
CA ILE A 229 20.42 7.91 11.87
C ILE A 229 21.56 8.81 11.40
N GLN A 230 22.79 8.30 11.38
CA GLN A 230 23.97 9.07 10.93
C GLN A 230 23.93 9.39 9.42
N GLU A 231 23.46 8.45 8.60
CA GLU A 231 23.33 8.65 7.14
C GLU A 231 22.22 9.64 6.75
N ARG A 232 21.18 9.81 7.59
CA ARG A 232 20.10 10.79 7.36
C ARG A 232 20.46 12.22 7.78
N THR A 233 21.56 12.39 8.49
CA THR A 233 21.98 13.70 9.03
C THR A 233 23.10 14.35 8.17
N LEU A 234 23.58 13.64 7.15
CA LEU A 234 24.54 14.10 6.14
C LEU A 234 23.84 14.40 4.82
#